data_d0cd8afa80b71b62feb05c4d124f6240
#
_entry.id   d0cd8afa80b71b62feb05c4d124f6240
#
_cell.length_a   1.000
_cell.length_b   1.000
_cell.length_c   1.000
_cell.angle_alpha   90.00
_cell.angle_beta   90.00
_cell.angle_gamma   90.00
#
_symmetry.space_group_name_H-M   'P 1'
#
loop_
_entity.id
_entity.type
_entity.pdbx_description
1 polymer ?
#
loop_
_entity_poly.entity_id
_entity_poly.type
_entity_poly.pdbx_seq_one_letter_code
_entity_poly.pdbx_strand_id
1 'polypeptide(L)'
;MSEPITDKRRQILDAALALCAEDGLQGAATARIARAAGVANGTLFHHFPSKELLIQQLYQDVKLRLGAAISEADPALPLREQARHYWHQAMSWMQAHPHELKFVLGFFHSPLLARSLRSQILGETLRFLPRLLSQGQASGELMQAPTVLMLEVCQSQFLACASLFVDQPELGEDPHWQASAFALFWSAIAGGPHDA
;
A
#
# COMPACT_ATOMS: atom_id res chain seq x y z
N MET A 1 14.35 11.53 -8.24
CA MET A 1 14.79 12.43 -7.13
C MET A 1 13.56 13.17 -6.65
N SER A 2 13.06 12.83 -5.45
CA SER A 2 11.89 13.52 -4.88
C SER A 2 12.37 14.86 -4.30
N GLU A 3 11.70 15.96 -4.66
CA GLU A 3 11.95 17.26 -4.02
C GLU A 3 11.74 17.16 -2.50
N PRO A 4 12.52 17.88 -1.69
CA PRO A 4 12.28 17.96 -0.24
C PRO A 4 10.87 18.50 0.00
N ILE A 5 10.11 17.78 0.84
CA ILE A 5 8.73 18.15 1.17
C ILE A 5 8.78 19.45 1.97
N THR A 6 8.30 20.55 1.39
CA THR A 6 8.10 21.81 2.14
C THR A 6 6.94 21.66 3.11
N ASP A 7 6.91 22.44 4.21
CA ASP A 7 5.82 22.40 5.19
C ASP A 7 4.44 22.52 4.54
N LYS A 8 4.28 23.44 3.57
CA LYS A 8 3.00 23.61 2.83
C LYS A 8 2.61 22.40 1.99
N ARG A 9 3.59 21.77 1.35
CA ARG A 9 3.34 20.56 0.57
C ARG A 9 2.88 19.42 1.45
N ARG A 10 3.47 19.24 2.64
CA ARG A 10 3.06 18.27 3.64
C ARG A 10 1.64 18.55 4.13
N GLN A 11 1.35 19.79 4.53
CA GLN A 11 0.01 20.21 4.96
C GLN A 11 -1.07 19.89 3.93
N ILE A 12 -0.79 20.09 2.63
CA ILE A 12 -1.73 19.76 1.54
C ILE A 12 -1.93 18.25 1.44
N LEU A 13 -0.88 17.43 1.52
CA LEU A 13 -0.98 15.97 1.47
C LEU A 13 -1.77 15.43 2.66
N ASP A 14 -1.53 15.93 3.87
CA ASP A 14 -2.21 15.48 5.08
C ASP A 14 -3.71 15.86 5.06
N ALA A 15 -4.03 17.08 4.61
CA ALA A 15 -5.42 17.51 4.41
C ALA A 15 -6.13 16.68 3.32
N ALA A 16 -5.43 16.36 2.23
CA ALA A 16 -5.96 15.53 1.15
C ALA A 16 -6.22 14.10 1.65
N LEU A 17 -5.31 13.52 2.45
CA LEU A 17 -5.50 12.20 3.04
C LEU A 17 -6.75 12.15 3.91
N ALA A 18 -6.90 13.09 4.84
CA ALA A 18 -8.05 13.15 5.73
C ALA A 18 -9.37 13.24 4.96
N LEU A 19 -9.47 14.18 4.01
CA LEU A 19 -10.69 14.35 3.20
C LEU A 19 -10.97 13.15 2.28
N CYS A 20 -9.94 12.51 1.72
CA CYS A 20 -10.14 11.29 0.92
C CYS A 20 -10.60 10.10 1.77
N ALA A 21 -10.14 9.99 3.02
CA ALA A 21 -10.55 8.94 3.94
C ALA A 21 -11.99 9.14 4.46
N GLU A 22 -12.45 10.39 4.61
CA GLU A 22 -13.79 10.74 5.08
C GLU A 22 -14.84 10.69 3.96
N ASP A 23 -14.59 11.38 2.84
CA ASP A 23 -15.56 11.64 1.78
C ASP A 23 -15.29 10.87 0.49
N GLY A 24 -14.26 10.05 0.47
CA GLY A 24 -13.74 9.37 -0.72
C GLY A 24 -13.04 10.31 -1.71
N LEU A 25 -12.46 9.72 -2.75
CA LEU A 25 -11.67 10.46 -3.74
C LEU A 25 -12.48 11.53 -4.49
N GLN A 26 -13.77 11.28 -4.73
CA GLN A 26 -14.63 12.22 -5.45
C GLN A 26 -15.02 13.42 -4.58
N GLY A 27 -15.30 13.19 -3.29
CA GLY A 27 -15.67 14.22 -2.32
C GLY A 27 -14.52 15.17 -1.95
N ALA A 28 -13.26 14.76 -2.13
CA ALA A 28 -12.08 15.56 -1.84
C ALA A 28 -11.82 16.61 -2.94
N ALA A 29 -12.64 17.68 -2.97
CA ALA A 29 -12.46 18.81 -3.89
C ALA A 29 -11.20 19.62 -3.52
N THR A 30 -10.42 20.07 -4.52
CA THR A 30 -9.16 20.81 -4.30
C THR A 30 -9.34 22.08 -3.48
N ALA A 31 -10.45 22.80 -3.63
CA ALA A 31 -10.77 23.98 -2.82
C ALA A 31 -11.00 23.64 -1.34
N ARG A 32 -11.59 22.46 -1.04
CA ARG A 32 -11.73 21.97 0.35
C ARG A 32 -10.39 21.56 0.93
N ILE A 33 -9.56 20.89 0.13
CA ILE A 33 -8.20 20.48 0.53
C ILE A 33 -7.36 21.72 0.84
N ALA A 34 -7.35 22.74 -0.03
CA ALA A 34 -6.62 23.98 0.20
C ALA A 34 -7.06 24.68 1.51
N ARG A 35 -8.38 24.75 1.75
CA ARG A 35 -8.94 25.32 2.97
C ARG A 35 -8.52 24.52 4.21
N ALA A 36 -8.62 23.20 4.17
CA ALA A 36 -8.23 22.32 5.28
C ALA A 36 -6.71 22.38 5.56
N ALA A 37 -5.89 22.55 4.52
CA ALA A 37 -4.45 22.72 4.63
C ALA A 37 -4.03 24.13 5.05
N GLY A 38 -4.96 25.09 5.21
CA GLY A 38 -4.63 26.48 5.56
C GLY A 38 -3.86 27.22 4.47
N VAL A 39 -4.02 26.85 3.19
CA VAL A 39 -3.31 27.48 2.07
C VAL A 39 -4.27 28.08 1.06
N ALA A 40 -3.81 29.10 0.30
CA ALA A 40 -4.57 29.61 -0.84
C ALA A 40 -4.66 28.55 -1.94
N ASN A 41 -5.77 28.56 -2.72
CA ASN A 41 -5.98 27.62 -3.81
C ASN A 41 -4.86 27.68 -4.87
N GLY A 42 -4.34 28.88 -5.16
CA GLY A 42 -3.18 29.06 -6.03
C GLY A 42 -1.90 28.37 -5.50
N THR A 43 -1.69 28.34 -4.16
CA THR A 43 -0.57 27.65 -3.54
C THR A 43 -0.70 26.13 -3.73
N LEU A 44 -1.91 25.58 -3.58
CA LEU A 44 -2.16 24.16 -3.87
C LEU A 44 -1.79 23.82 -5.31
N PHE A 45 -2.28 24.60 -6.29
CA PHE A 45 -1.98 24.34 -7.70
C PHE A 45 -0.52 24.62 -8.09
N HIS A 46 0.19 25.44 -7.33
CA HIS A 46 1.63 25.61 -7.49
C HIS A 46 2.40 24.31 -7.12
N HIS A 47 1.97 23.61 -6.04
CA HIS A 47 2.58 22.35 -5.63
C HIS A 47 2.06 21.13 -6.40
N PHE A 48 0.79 21.14 -6.77
CA PHE A 48 0.09 20.04 -7.43
C PHE A 48 -0.77 20.59 -8.59
N PRO A 49 -0.23 20.63 -9.80
CA PRO A 49 -0.89 21.23 -10.98
C PRO A 49 -2.28 20.68 -11.29
N SER A 50 -2.62 19.46 -10.83
CA SER A 50 -3.96 18.89 -10.96
C SER A 50 -4.33 18.05 -9.75
N LYS A 51 -5.64 17.74 -9.61
CA LYS A 51 -6.14 16.84 -8.58
C LYS A 51 -5.57 15.42 -8.75
N GLU A 52 -5.48 14.97 -9.99
CA GLU A 52 -4.95 13.64 -10.33
C GLU A 52 -3.50 13.51 -9.86
N LEU A 53 -2.67 14.54 -10.11
CA LEU A 53 -1.27 14.55 -9.68
C LEU A 53 -1.15 14.61 -8.15
N LEU A 54 -2.01 15.40 -7.47
CA LEU A 54 -2.08 15.41 -6.01
C LEU A 54 -2.38 14.02 -5.44
N ILE A 55 -3.41 13.35 -5.98
CA ILE A 55 -3.82 12.01 -5.52
C ILE A 55 -2.74 10.97 -5.82
N GLN A 56 -2.10 11.04 -6.99
CA GLN A 56 -0.97 10.18 -7.33
C GLN A 56 0.20 10.34 -6.35
N GLN A 57 0.58 11.59 -6.05
CA GLN A 57 1.67 11.87 -5.13
C GLN A 57 1.31 11.52 -3.67
N LEU A 58 0.05 11.66 -3.29
CA LEU A 58 -0.45 11.17 -2.01
C LEU A 58 -0.33 9.64 -1.91
N TYR A 59 -0.70 8.91 -2.96
CA TYR A 59 -0.55 7.46 -2.99
C TYR A 59 0.92 7.03 -2.85
N GLN A 60 1.82 7.70 -3.58
CA GLN A 60 3.25 7.47 -3.47
C GLN A 60 3.77 7.78 -2.06
N ASP A 61 3.34 8.88 -1.44
CA ASP A 61 3.71 9.26 -0.08
C ASP A 61 3.26 8.21 0.95
N VAL A 62 2.03 7.73 0.87
CA VAL A 62 1.51 6.66 1.76
C VAL A 62 2.34 5.39 1.60
N LYS A 63 2.66 4.98 0.36
CA LYS A 63 3.50 3.80 0.11
C LYS A 63 4.94 3.97 0.59
N LEU A 64 5.52 5.16 0.46
CA LEU A 64 6.85 5.47 1.01
C LEU A 64 6.87 5.40 2.54
N ARG A 65 5.84 5.94 3.22
CA ARG A 65 5.74 5.87 4.69
C ARG A 65 5.58 4.43 5.16
N LEU A 66 4.76 3.64 4.49
CA LEU A 66 4.64 2.20 4.76
C LEU A 66 6.01 1.51 4.57
N GLY A 67 6.68 1.73 3.44
CA GLY A 67 7.99 1.13 3.16
C GLY A 67 9.07 1.51 4.18
N ALA A 68 9.05 2.77 4.66
CA ALA A 68 9.98 3.25 5.68
C ALA A 68 9.72 2.65 7.09
N ALA A 69 8.49 2.22 7.35
CA ALA A 69 8.11 1.58 8.62
C ALA A 69 8.41 0.07 8.66
N ILE A 70 8.71 -0.53 7.51
CA ILE A 70 9.00 -1.97 7.39
C ILE A 70 10.51 -2.19 7.44
N SER A 71 10.98 -2.94 8.44
CA SER A 71 12.38 -3.37 8.54
C SER A 71 12.65 -4.55 7.61
N GLU A 72 13.89 -4.66 7.12
CA GLU A 72 14.31 -5.81 6.30
C GLU A 72 14.24 -7.11 7.10
N ALA A 73 13.77 -8.17 6.46
CA ALA A 73 13.80 -9.50 7.00
C ALA A 73 15.25 -10.05 6.97
N ASP A 74 15.58 -10.92 7.91
CA ASP A 74 16.86 -11.66 7.86
C ASP A 74 16.88 -12.53 6.58
N PRO A 75 17.84 -12.32 5.67
CA PRO A 75 17.93 -13.07 4.43
C PRO A 75 18.28 -14.57 4.63
N ALA A 76 18.74 -14.95 5.82
CA ALA A 76 19.00 -16.36 6.18
C ALA A 76 17.72 -17.15 6.52
N LEU A 77 16.60 -16.47 6.77
CA LEU A 77 15.32 -17.13 7.03
C LEU A 77 14.75 -17.78 5.76
N PRO A 78 13.97 -18.87 5.90
CA PRO A 78 13.18 -19.41 4.80
C PRO A 78 12.30 -18.31 4.16
N LEU A 79 12.07 -18.40 2.86
CA LEU A 79 11.32 -17.39 2.09
C LEU A 79 9.94 -17.09 2.71
N ARG A 80 9.23 -18.13 3.16
CA ARG A 80 7.94 -17.99 3.84
C ARG A 80 8.03 -17.16 5.11
N GLU A 81 9.09 -17.30 5.88
CA GLU A 81 9.29 -16.53 7.12
C GLU A 81 9.65 -15.06 6.82
N GLN A 82 10.44 -14.83 5.78
CA GLN A 82 10.68 -13.46 5.28
C GLN A 82 9.36 -12.80 4.83
N ALA A 83 8.53 -13.52 4.06
CA ALA A 83 7.22 -13.04 3.65
C ALA A 83 6.30 -12.75 4.85
N ARG A 84 6.31 -13.62 5.87
CA ARG A 84 5.55 -13.44 7.12
C ARG A 84 5.98 -12.20 7.87
N HIS A 85 7.27 -11.95 7.97
CA HIS A 85 7.84 -10.76 8.61
C HIS A 85 7.32 -9.47 7.93
N TYR A 86 7.38 -9.37 6.61
CA TYR A 86 6.87 -8.23 5.85
C TYR A 86 5.35 -8.08 5.98
N TRP A 87 4.62 -9.20 5.91
CA TRP A 87 3.17 -9.22 6.06
C TRP A 87 2.73 -8.63 7.40
N HIS A 88 3.30 -9.11 8.51
CA HIS A 88 2.91 -8.66 9.84
C HIS A 88 3.24 -7.19 10.08
N GLN A 89 4.39 -6.71 9.65
CA GLN A 89 4.75 -5.30 9.80
C GLN A 89 3.82 -4.39 8.98
N ALA A 90 3.55 -4.78 7.73
CA ALA A 90 2.61 -4.03 6.87
C ALA A 90 1.20 -4.03 7.46
N MET A 91 0.73 -5.17 8.02
CA MET A 91 -0.57 -5.29 8.66
C MET A 91 -0.68 -4.43 9.90
N SER A 92 0.30 -4.50 10.80
CA SER A 92 0.36 -3.65 12.00
C SER A 92 0.38 -2.16 11.65
N TRP A 93 1.11 -1.79 10.60
CA TRP A 93 1.14 -0.41 10.14
C TRP A 93 -0.23 0.05 9.63
N MET A 94 -0.93 -0.76 8.82
CA MET A 94 -2.26 -0.42 8.30
C MET A 94 -3.31 -0.31 9.41
N GLN A 95 -3.25 -1.17 10.43
CA GLN A 95 -4.12 -1.09 11.61
C GLN A 95 -3.89 0.19 12.41
N ALA A 96 -2.64 0.65 12.51
CA ALA A 96 -2.28 1.90 13.17
C ALA A 96 -2.61 3.16 12.31
N HIS A 97 -2.87 2.99 11.01
CA HIS A 97 -3.07 4.09 10.06
C HIS A 97 -4.35 3.88 9.22
N PRO A 98 -5.55 3.90 9.84
CA PRO A 98 -6.82 3.58 9.17
C PRO A 98 -7.20 4.58 8.06
N HIS A 99 -6.77 5.84 8.13
CA HIS A 99 -7.01 6.82 7.06
C HIS A 99 -6.24 6.46 5.79
N GLU A 100 -4.97 6.04 5.94
CA GLU A 100 -4.14 5.56 4.84
C GLU A 100 -4.73 4.32 4.19
N LEU A 101 -5.23 3.38 4.99
CA LEU A 101 -5.90 2.19 4.46
C LEU A 101 -7.15 2.56 3.67
N LYS A 102 -8.05 3.39 4.23
CA LYS A 102 -9.27 3.85 3.54
C LYS A 102 -8.95 4.55 2.23
N PHE A 103 -7.94 5.43 2.24
CA PHE A 103 -7.47 6.09 1.03
C PHE A 103 -6.96 5.09 -0.01
N VAL A 104 -6.10 4.13 0.38
CA VAL A 104 -5.54 3.13 -0.53
C VAL A 104 -6.63 2.23 -1.10
N LEU A 105 -7.62 1.81 -0.31
CA LEU A 105 -8.77 1.03 -0.78
C LEU A 105 -9.60 1.80 -1.81
N GLY A 106 -9.96 3.06 -1.52
CA GLY A 106 -10.69 3.91 -2.46
C GLY A 106 -9.93 4.16 -3.76
N PHE A 107 -8.60 4.28 -3.65
CA PHE A 107 -7.73 4.51 -4.79
C PHE A 107 -7.50 3.24 -5.63
N PHE A 108 -7.43 2.06 -4.99
CA PHE A 108 -7.20 0.78 -5.65
C PHE A 108 -8.27 0.45 -6.71
N HIS A 109 -9.51 0.84 -6.45
CA HIS A 109 -10.64 0.65 -7.38
C HIS A 109 -10.90 1.84 -8.31
N SER A 110 -10.11 2.90 -8.18
CA SER A 110 -10.31 4.14 -8.95
C SER A 110 -9.63 4.07 -10.33
N PRO A 111 -10.26 4.59 -11.40
CA PRO A 111 -9.63 4.74 -12.70
C PRO A 111 -8.62 5.90 -12.77
N LEU A 112 -8.43 6.67 -11.69
CA LEU A 112 -7.56 7.85 -11.68
C LEU A 112 -6.08 7.54 -11.91
N LEU A 113 -5.67 6.29 -11.73
CA LEU A 113 -4.31 5.86 -12.01
C LEU A 113 -4.31 4.58 -12.84
N ALA A 114 -3.52 4.58 -13.91
CA ALA A 114 -3.28 3.36 -14.69
C ALA A 114 -2.70 2.26 -13.79
N ARG A 115 -3.15 1.01 -13.97
CA ARG A 115 -2.66 -0.14 -13.18
C ARG A 115 -1.13 -0.26 -13.25
N SER A 116 -0.55 -0.03 -14.44
CA SER A 116 0.90 -0.08 -14.64
C SER A 116 1.66 0.91 -13.74
N LEU A 117 1.17 2.14 -13.62
CA LEU A 117 1.79 3.16 -12.76
C LEU A 117 1.63 2.80 -11.27
N ARG A 118 0.49 2.23 -10.89
CA ARG A 118 0.26 1.75 -9.52
C ARG A 118 1.21 0.62 -9.15
N SER A 119 1.38 -0.36 -10.04
CA SER A 119 2.34 -1.46 -9.85
C SER A 119 3.79 -0.96 -9.83
N GLN A 120 4.13 0.03 -10.65
CA GLN A 120 5.44 0.68 -10.64
C GLN A 120 5.71 1.35 -9.30
N ILE A 121 4.79 2.21 -8.81
CA ILE A 121 4.92 2.88 -7.50
C ILE A 121 5.08 1.83 -6.38
N LEU A 122 4.30 0.76 -6.40
CA LEU A 122 4.40 -0.32 -5.43
C LEU A 122 5.79 -0.95 -5.43
N GLY A 123 6.32 -1.31 -6.60
CA GLY A 123 7.65 -1.90 -6.75
C GLY A 123 8.80 -0.98 -6.36
N GLU A 124 8.67 0.34 -6.59
CA GLU A 124 9.67 1.33 -6.23
C GLU A 124 9.68 1.66 -4.73
N THR A 125 8.52 1.65 -4.08
CA THR A 125 8.36 2.03 -2.68
C THR A 125 8.47 0.85 -1.72
N LEU A 126 8.00 -0.34 -2.11
CA LEU A 126 8.09 -1.58 -1.36
C LEU A 126 9.05 -2.57 -2.07
N ARG A 127 10.32 -2.20 -2.15
CA ARG A 127 11.35 -2.92 -2.93
C ARG A 127 11.57 -4.36 -2.49
N PHE A 128 11.25 -4.69 -1.24
CA PHE A 128 11.31 -6.07 -0.76
C PHE A 128 10.34 -6.98 -1.51
N LEU A 129 9.18 -6.48 -1.93
CA LEU A 129 8.13 -7.30 -2.53
C LEU A 129 8.52 -7.90 -3.89
N PRO A 130 8.92 -7.12 -4.92
CA PRO A 130 9.38 -7.70 -6.17
C PRO A 130 10.63 -8.57 -6.02
N ARG A 131 11.54 -8.25 -5.07
CA ARG A 131 12.71 -9.06 -4.74
C ARG A 131 12.31 -10.43 -4.20
N LEU A 132 11.40 -10.47 -3.23
CA LEU A 132 10.89 -11.71 -2.63
C LEU A 132 10.16 -12.58 -3.66
N LEU A 133 9.33 -11.97 -4.52
CA LEU A 133 8.65 -12.69 -5.59
C LEU A 133 9.66 -13.30 -6.59
N SER A 134 10.65 -12.52 -7.04
CA SER A 134 11.69 -13.00 -7.95
C SER A 134 12.52 -14.13 -7.34
N GLN A 135 12.91 -14.00 -6.07
CA GLN A 135 13.64 -15.04 -5.34
C GLN A 135 12.81 -16.33 -5.23
N GLY A 136 11.55 -16.23 -4.86
CA GLY A 136 10.67 -17.39 -4.69
C GLY A 136 10.35 -18.10 -6.01
N GLN A 137 10.23 -17.35 -7.12
CA GLN A 137 10.09 -17.93 -8.44
C GLN A 137 11.38 -18.65 -8.88
N ALA A 138 12.54 -18.04 -8.62
CA ALA A 138 13.83 -18.66 -8.95
C ALA A 138 14.11 -19.94 -8.16
N SER A 139 13.67 -20.02 -6.89
CA SER A 139 13.80 -21.22 -6.04
C SER A 139 12.71 -22.27 -6.30
N GLY A 140 11.65 -21.94 -7.03
CA GLY A 140 10.47 -22.80 -7.21
C GLY A 140 9.51 -22.82 -6.02
N GLU A 141 9.76 -22.04 -4.96
CA GLU A 141 8.88 -21.93 -3.81
C GLU A 141 7.60 -21.15 -4.13
N LEU A 142 7.64 -20.26 -5.11
CA LEU A 142 6.48 -19.53 -5.61
C LEU A 142 6.10 -19.96 -7.03
N MET A 143 4.82 -19.84 -7.34
CA MET A 143 4.29 -20.18 -8.66
C MET A 143 4.94 -19.34 -9.77
N GLN A 144 5.11 -19.93 -10.94
CA GLN A 144 5.60 -19.24 -12.14
C GLN A 144 4.45 -18.44 -12.77
N ALA A 145 4.39 -17.15 -12.49
CA ALA A 145 3.39 -16.25 -13.03
C ALA A 145 4.00 -14.86 -13.33
N PRO A 146 3.40 -14.06 -14.23
CA PRO A 146 3.87 -12.70 -14.47
C PRO A 146 3.90 -11.89 -13.19
N THR A 147 5.02 -11.22 -12.92
CA THR A 147 5.23 -10.43 -11.69
C THR A 147 4.11 -9.41 -11.43
N VAL A 148 3.61 -8.75 -12.48
CA VAL A 148 2.49 -7.79 -12.36
C VAL A 148 1.24 -8.46 -11.82
N LEU A 149 0.92 -9.67 -12.28
CA LEU A 149 -0.23 -10.44 -11.80
C LEU A 149 -0.04 -10.82 -10.33
N MET A 150 1.14 -11.31 -9.97
CA MET A 150 1.45 -11.65 -8.58
C MET A 150 1.36 -10.43 -7.64
N LEU A 151 1.87 -9.28 -8.05
CA LEU A 151 1.75 -8.04 -7.28
C LEU A 151 0.28 -7.62 -7.07
N GLU A 152 -0.55 -7.71 -8.11
CA GLU A 152 -1.99 -7.40 -8.01
C GLU A 152 -2.71 -8.38 -7.06
N VAL A 153 -2.43 -9.67 -7.13
CA VAL A 153 -3.01 -10.69 -6.24
C VAL A 153 -2.56 -10.45 -4.80
N CYS A 154 -1.26 -10.28 -4.58
CA CYS A 154 -0.71 -10.00 -3.26
C CYS A 154 -1.35 -8.75 -2.62
N GLN A 155 -1.44 -7.67 -3.38
CA GLN A 155 -2.02 -6.42 -2.88
C GLN A 155 -3.52 -6.57 -2.59
N SER A 156 -4.28 -7.24 -3.46
CA SER A 156 -5.73 -7.43 -3.28
C SER A 156 -6.04 -8.23 -2.01
N GLN A 157 -5.35 -9.34 -1.78
CA GLN A 157 -5.52 -10.16 -0.58
C GLN A 157 -5.09 -9.42 0.70
N PHE A 158 -3.95 -8.73 0.65
CA PHE A 158 -3.48 -7.93 1.77
C PHE A 158 -4.49 -6.85 2.16
N LEU A 159 -5.00 -6.10 1.19
CA LEU A 159 -5.97 -5.02 1.44
C LEU A 159 -7.31 -5.56 1.97
N ALA A 160 -7.75 -6.73 1.49
CA ALA A 160 -8.97 -7.37 2.00
C ALA A 160 -8.82 -7.75 3.48
N CYS A 161 -7.71 -8.37 3.86
CA CYS A 161 -7.43 -8.71 5.27
C CYS A 161 -7.24 -7.45 6.14
N ALA A 162 -6.50 -6.44 5.64
CA ALA A 162 -6.29 -5.19 6.37
C ALA A 162 -7.60 -4.44 6.62
N SER A 163 -8.50 -4.42 5.64
CA SER A 163 -9.84 -3.82 5.81
C SER A 163 -10.63 -4.54 6.89
N LEU A 164 -10.68 -5.86 6.84
CA LEU A 164 -11.37 -6.67 7.86
C LEU A 164 -10.84 -6.37 9.27
N PHE A 165 -9.53 -6.33 9.44
CA PHE A 165 -8.89 -6.12 10.75
C PHE A 165 -9.00 -4.69 11.27
N VAL A 166 -9.15 -3.69 10.39
CA VAL A 166 -9.44 -2.31 10.80
C VAL A 166 -10.91 -2.13 11.13
N ASP A 167 -11.81 -2.80 10.41
CA ASP A 167 -13.25 -2.75 10.66
C ASP A 167 -13.66 -3.56 11.90
N GLN A 168 -12.89 -4.61 12.25
CA GLN A 168 -13.11 -5.49 13.40
C GLN A 168 -11.77 -5.70 14.13
N PRO A 169 -11.35 -4.74 14.99
CA PRO A 169 -10.02 -4.77 15.63
C PRO A 169 -9.74 -6.01 16.46
N GLU A 170 -10.78 -6.58 17.09
CA GLU A 170 -10.69 -7.81 17.87
C GLU A 170 -10.21 -9.01 17.05
N LEU A 171 -10.53 -9.08 15.75
CA LEU A 171 -10.02 -10.11 14.85
C LEU A 171 -8.56 -9.82 14.48
N GLY A 172 -8.22 -8.55 14.33
CA GLY A 172 -6.86 -8.12 14.02
C GLY A 172 -5.87 -8.32 15.17
N GLU A 173 -6.36 -8.43 16.42
CA GLU A 173 -5.56 -8.73 17.62
C GLU A 173 -5.46 -10.24 17.89
N ASP A 174 -6.35 -11.05 17.32
CA ASP A 174 -6.37 -12.50 17.51
C ASP A 174 -5.26 -13.19 16.69
N PRO A 175 -4.29 -13.89 17.34
CA PRO A 175 -3.21 -14.59 16.65
C PRO A 175 -3.69 -15.66 15.65
N HIS A 176 -4.84 -16.30 15.89
CA HIS A 176 -5.40 -17.30 14.99
C HIS A 176 -5.86 -16.66 13.67
N TRP A 177 -6.53 -15.52 13.74
CA TRP A 177 -6.96 -14.78 12.56
C TRP A 177 -5.78 -14.23 11.76
N GLN A 178 -4.77 -13.68 12.45
CA GLN A 178 -3.56 -13.21 11.80
C GLN A 178 -2.82 -14.36 11.08
N ALA A 179 -2.68 -15.51 11.74
CA ALA A 179 -2.02 -16.68 11.16
C ALA A 179 -2.82 -17.22 9.95
N SER A 180 -4.15 -17.26 10.05
CA SER A 180 -5.03 -17.72 8.98
C SER A 180 -4.99 -16.78 7.76
N ALA A 181 -5.00 -15.47 7.98
CA ALA A 181 -4.89 -14.48 6.90
C ALA A 181 -3.55 -14.62 6.14
N PHE A 182 -2.44 -14.77 6.86
CA PHE A 182 -1.15 -15.02 6.23
C PHE A 182 -1.11 -16.37 5.50
N ALA A 183 -1.69 -17.42 6.07
CA ALA A 183 -1.72 -18.75 5.44
C ALA A 183 -2.51 -18.74 4.12
N LEU A 184 -3.65 -18.06 4.07
CA LEU A 184 -4.43 -17.87 2.84
C LEU A 184 -3.64 -17.09 1.79
N PHE A 185 -3.00 -15.99 2.19
CA PHE A 185 -2.12 -15.20 1.32
C PHE A 185 -0.99 -16.05 0.74
N TRP A 186 -0.26 -16.78 1.59
CA TRP A 186 0.86 -17.60 1.16
C TRP A 186 0.41 -18.70 0.21
N SER A 187 -0.69 -19.39 0.51
CA SER A 187 -1.24 -20.48 -0.34
C SER A 187 -1.60 -20.02 -1.73
N ALA A 188 -1.99 -18.76 -1.91
CA ALA A 188 -2.35 -18.21 -3.22
C ALA A 188 -1.16 -17.93 -4.14
N ILE A 189 0.05 -17.82 -3.59
CA ILE A 189 1.26 -17.51 -4.35
C ILE A 189 2.30 -18.63 -4.30
N ALA A 190 2.18 -19.58 -3.36
CA ALA A 190 3.10 -20.71 -3.25
C ALA A 190 3.06 -21.58 -4.53
N GLY A 191 4.24 -22.08 -4.92
CA GLY A 191 4.34 -23.12 -5.94
C GLY A 191 3.65 -24.37 -5.43
N GLY A 192 2.77 -24.97 -6.24
CA GLY A 192 2.23 -26.30 -5.96
C GLY A 192 3.34 -27.36 -6.00
N PRO A 193 3.11 -28.54 -5.44
CA PRO A 193 3.97 -29.66 -5.76
C PRO A 193 4.07 -29.75 -7.29
N HIS A 194 5.30 -29.72 -7.81
CA HIS A 194 5.52 -29.90 -9.24
C HIS A 194 4.85 -31.24 -9.64
N ASP A 195 3.75 -31.15 -10.39
CA ASP A 195 3.32 -32.28 -11.20
C ASP A 195 4.44 -32.49 -12.22
N ALA A 196 5.30 -33.47 -11.91
CA ALA A 196 6.37 -33.95 -12.76
C ALA A 196 5.83 -34.91 -13.80
#